data_f75ac5e90e267bc31fea7b7a15eac693
#
_entry.id   f75ac5e90e267bc31fea7b7a15eac693
#
_cell.length_a   1.000
_cell.length_b   1.000
_cell.length_c   1.000
_cell.angle_alpha   90.00
_cell.angle_beta   90.00
_cell.angle_gamma   90.00
#
_symmetry.space_group_name_H-M   'P 1'
#
loop_
_entity.id
_entity.type
_entity.pdbx_description
1 polymer ?
#
loop_
_entity_poly.entity_id
_entity_poly.type
_entity_poly.pdbx_seq_one_letter_code
_entity_poly.pdbx_strand_id
1 'polypeptide(L)'
;MMMDKRGIKKIINEVTPDIIAMRRHIHENPELSGEEVNTAAFMAEKLRSFGVEVEEHVAGTTAVLGYLKGGKPGPVIALRADMDALPMTEETGLPFASKSPGKMHACGHDGHMSILLGAAEVLSRIKDDLSGTVVFICQPSEEKSPVGGAKGLIASGALDGIDAVYGLHVWPTLPSGTIGVLPGPMMAASDHIRIVMKGKTSHAAMPHKGVDTIVAAAQFLTAAQTIVSRRVNPLYPAVLTFGKITGGTRYNVVADTVEIEGTCRTYHEEAQDAVETYLQDTLKGMDAMYGTESTLYYERGYAAVRNTPVQADFIAGVVRQCLGDEGLADVQEPAMTAEDFSGYLQHFDGGFFWLGATPQGQTVYPLHNTHFAVDEKCLPIGVEIMVSLVLAKTA
;
A
#
# COMPACT_ATOMS: atom_id res chain seq x y z
N MET A 1 -20.46 22.37 22.88
CA MET A 1 -20.26 21.19 23.77
C MET A 1 -19.93 20.04 22.84
N MET A 2 -18.72 19.52 22.86
CA MET A 2 -18.33 18.41 21.97
C MET A 2 -19.35 17.27 22.11
N MET A 3 -19.82 16.76 20.97
CA MET A 3 -20.73 15.60 20.96
C MET A 3 -20.06 14.44 21.70
N ASP A 4 -20.77 13.79 22.61
CA ASP A 4 -20.23 12.66 23.36
C ASP A 4 -20.07 11.42 22.46
N LYS A 5 -19.26 10.46 22.88
CA LYS A 5 -19.00 9.22 22.13
C LYS A 5 -20.27 8.46 21.76
N ARG A 6 -21.34 8.54 22.57
CA ARG A 6 -22.62 7.88 22.29
C ARG A 6 -23.33 8.50 21.10
N GLY A 7 -23.22 9.85 20.97
CA GLY A 7 -23.74 10.57 19.81
C GLY A 7 -23.05 10.16 18.50
N ILE A 8 -21.71 10.02 18.52
CA ILE A 8 -20.94 9.60 17.35
C ILE A 8 -21.29 8.15 16.96
N LYS A 9 -21.30 7.21 17.90
CA LYS A 9 -21.70 5.81 17.63
C LYS A 9 -23.12 5.73 17.05
N LYS A 10 -24.04 6.57 17.51
CA LYS A 10 -25.38 6.62 16.96
C LYS A 10 -25.36 7.04 15.48
N ILE A 11 -24.62 8.10 15.14
CA ILE A 11 -24.48 8.53 13.74
C ILE A 11 -23.88 7.42 12.89
N ILE A 12 -22.78 6.78 13.35
CA ILE A 12 -22.14 5.67 12.65
C ILE A 12 -23.14 4.54 12.36
N ASN A 13 -23.94 4.14 13.36
CA ASN A 13 -24.95 3.11 13.18
C ASN A 13 -26.02 3.51 12.14
N GLU A 14 -26.42 4.79 12.12
CA GLU A 14 -27.37 5.31 11.14
C GLU A 14 -26.82 5.26 9.70
N VAL A 15 -25.53 5.55 9.50
CA VAL A 15 -24.90 5.59 8.16
C VAL A 15 -24.33 4.23 7.72
N THR A 16 -24.23 3.25 8.61
CA THR A 16 -23.67 1.91 8.31
C THR A 16 -24.31 1.24 7.09
N PRO A 17 -25.65 1.25 6.89
CA PRO A 17 -26.25 0.68 5.68
C PRO A 17 -25.76 1.33 4.39
N ASP A 18 -25.54 2.65 4.40
CA ASP A 18 -25.06 3.39 3.24
C ASP A 18 -23.57 3.10 2.98
N ILE A 19 -22.75 2.97 4.04
CA ILE A 19 -21.35 2.56 3.93
C ILE A 19 -21.25 1.19 3.24
N ILE A 20 -22.03 0.22 3.66
CA ILE A 20 -22.08 -1.11 3.05
C ILE A 20 -22.54 -1.03 1.60
N ALA A 21 -23.55 -0.23 1.30
CA ALA A 21 -24.05 -0.05 -0.06
C ALA A 21 -22.98 0.60 -0.97
N MET A 22 -22.27 1.63 -0.49
CA MET A 22 -21.16 2.25 -1.20
C MET A 22 -20.01 1.26 -1.46
N ARG A 23 -19.61 0.48 -0.45
CA ARG A 23 -18.59 -0.57 -0.61
C ARG A 23 -18.97 -1.57 -1.70
N ARG A 24 -20.20 -2.08 -1.68
CA ARG A 24 -20.68 -3.06 -2.68
C ARG A 24 -20.73 -2.47 -4.08
N HIS A 25 -21.14 -1.21 -4.22
CA HIS A 25 -21.12 -0.51 -5.50
C HIS A 25 -19.71 -0.39 -6.07
N ILE A 26 -18.74 -0.02 -5.25
CA ILE A 26 -17.32 0.09 -5.65
C ILE A 26 -16.78 -1.30 -6.02
N HIS A 27 -17.05 -2.32 -5.22
CA HIS A 27 -16.61 -3.69 -5.43
C HIS A 27 -17.13 -4.29 -6.75
N GLU A 28 -18.37 -3.99 -7.12
CA GLU A 28 -18.98 -4.41 -8.39
C GLU A 28 -18.35 -3.76 -9.62
N ASN A 29 -17.70 -2.58 -9.46
CA ASN A 29 -17.22 -1.74 -10.56
C ASN A 29 -15.73 -1.40 -10.43
N PRO A 30 -14.83 -2.39 -10.30
CA PRO A 30 -13.41 -2.15 -10.08
C PRO A 30 -12.74 -1.55 -11.32
N GLU A 31 -11.84 -0.60 -11.10
CA GLU A 31 -11.00 0.03 -12.11
C GLU A 31 -9.52 -0.13 -11.74
N LEU A 32 -8.65 -0.32 -12.74
CA LEU A 32 -7.22 -0.55 -12.51
C LEU A 32 -6.48 0.75 -12.23
N SER A 33 -5.25 0.63 -11.71
CA SER A 33 -4.33 1.74 -11.43
C SER A 33 -4.18 2.69 -12.62
N GLY A 34 -4.54 3.97 -12.43
CA GLY A 34 -4.53 5.01 -13.45
C GLY A 34 -5.76 5.03 -14.37
N GLU A 35 -6.72 4.11 -14.18
CA GLU A 35 -7.98 4.02 -14.92
C GLU A 35 -9.20 4.30 -14.03
N GLU A 36 -9.04 4.77 -12.79
CA GLU A 36 -10.07 4.92 -11.74
C GLU A 36 -11.01 6.11 -12.02
N VAL A 37 -11.48 6.29 -13.26
CA VAL A 37 -12.26 7.47 -13.68
C VAL A 37 -13.66 7.48 -13.06
N ASN A 38 -14.38 6.36 -13.15
CA ASN A 38 -15.73 6.27 -12.57
C ASN A 38 -15.68 6.15 -11.04
N THR A 39 -14.67 5.49 -10.50
CA THR A 39 -14.41 5.41 -9.06
C THR A 39 -14.17 6.79 -8.49
N ALA A 40 -13.29 7.59 -9.09
CA ALA A 40 -13.02 8.96 -8.69
C ALA A 40 -14.27 9.85 -8.75
N ALA A 41 -15.04 9.76 -9.85
CA ALA A 41 -16.28 10.50 -10.00
C ALA A 41 -17.32 10.12 -8.92
N PHE A 42 -17.43 8.83 -8.58
CA PHE A 42 -18.29 8.34 -7.50
C PHE A 42 -17.85 8.90 -6.13
N MET A 43 -16.56 8.85 -5.82
CA MET A 43 -16.00 9.41 -4.59
C MET A 43 -16.29 10.91 -4.49
N ALA A 44 -16.05 11.64 -5.57
CA ALA A 44 -16.32 13.09 -5.64
C ALA A 44 -17.81 13.42 -5.46
N GLU A 45 -18.71 12.66 -6.10
CA GLU A 45 -20.16 12.83 -5.95
C GLU A 45 -20.59 12.60 -4.50
N LYS A 46 -20.13 11.54 -3.87
CA LYS A 46 -20.48 11.22 -2.49
C LYS A 46 -19.96 12.27 -1.50
N LEU A 47 -18.71 12.68 -1.62
CA LEU A 47 -18.15 13.74 -0.79
C LEU A 47 -18.95 15.04 -0.92
N ARG A 48 -19.30 15.47 -2.15
CA ARG A 48 -20.15 16.65 -2.38
C ARG A 48 -21.52 16.49 -1.75
N SER A 49 -22.13 15.31 -1.80
CA SER A 49 -23.45 15.05 -1.21
C SER A 49 -23.45 15.20 0.31
N PHE A 50 -22.30 15.03 0.97
CA PHE A 50 -22.10 15.27 2.40
C PHE A 50 -21.78 16.74 2.73
N GLY A 51 -21.67 17.60 1.72
CA GLY A 51 -21.33 19.02 1.88
C GLY A 51 -19.84 19.29 2.03
N VAL A 52 -18.98 18.37 1.55
CA VAL A 52 -17.53 18.52 1.45
C VAL A 52 -17.20 19.28 0.16
N GLU A 53 -16.31 20.25 0.22
CA GLU A 53 -15.72 20.89 -0.96
C GLU A 53 -14.77 19.91 -1.65
N VAL A 54 -14.83 19.77 -2.99
CA VAL A 54 -14.13 18.71 -3.71
C VAL A 54 -13.34 19.26 -4.88
N GLU A 55 -12.07 18.88 -4.96
CA GLU A 55 -11.17 19.06 -6.08
C GLU A 55 -10.92 17.71 -6.78
N GLU A 56 -11.13 17.67 -8.10
CA GLU A 56 -10.93 16.48 -8.93
C GLU A 56 -9.70 16.63 -9.82
N HIS A 57 -9.20 15.51 -10.34
CA HIS A 57 -8.06 15.46 -11.25
C HIS A 57 -6.78 16.09 -10.67
N VAL A 58 -6.60 15.98 -9.37
CA VAL A 58 -5.44 16.53 -8.67
C VAL A 58 -4.14 15.95 -9.24
N ALA A 59 -3.13 16.80 -9.40
CA ALA A 59 -1.86 16.45 -10.01
C ALA A 59 -1.97 15.84 -11.44
N GLY A 60 -3.08 16.11 -12.17
CA GLY A 60 -3.32 15.56 -13.50
C GLY A 60 -3.61 14.05 -13.51
N THR A 61 -4.04 13.49 -12.37
CA THR A 61 -4.40 12.08 -12.18
C THR A 61 -5.92 11.93 -11.94
N THR A 62 -6.37 10.74 -11.58
CA THR A 62 -7.75 10.49 -11.13
C THR A 62 -7.95 10.80 -9.64
N ALA A 63 -6.96 11.37 -8.94
CA ALA A 63 -7.05 11.71 -7.53
C ALA A 63 -8.15 12.74 -7.24
N VAL A 64 -8.81 12.56 -6.08
CA VAL A 64 -9.84 13.47 -5.57
C VAL A 64 -9.44 13.91 -4.16
N LEU A 65 -9.50 15.21 -3.90
CA LEU A 65 -9.35 15.78 -2.56
C LEU A 65 -10.68 16.38 -2.11
N GLY A 66 -11.09 16.02 -0.89
CA GLY A 66 -12.25 16.60 -0.23
C GLY A 66 -11.83 17.47 0.95
N TYR A 67 -12.40 18.64 1.11
CA TYR A 67 -12.09 19.58 2.19
C TYR A 67 -13.33 19.84 3.04
N LEU A 68 -13.31 19.43 4.30
CA LEU A 68 -14.35 19.70 5.30
C LEU A 68 -13.83 20.71 6.31
N LYS A 69 -14.25 21.96 6.18
CA LYS A 69 -13.88 23.02 7.10
C LYS A 69 -14.76 22.95 8.35
N GLY A 70 -14.13 22.84 9.50
CA GLY A 70 -14.80 22.88 10.80
C GLY A 70 -15.26 24.27 11.20
N GLY A 71 -16.10 24.32 12.25
CA GLY A 71 -16.67 25.58 12.79
C GLY A 71 -15.65 26.43 13.57
N LYS A 72 -14.46 25.92 13.87
CA LYS A 72 -13.44 26.59 14.70
C LYS A 72 -12.07 26.49 14.03
N PRO A 73 -11.15 27.45 14.28
CA PRO A 73 -9.76 27.32 13.89
C PRO A 73 -9.11 26.08 14.53
N GLY A 74 -8.18 25.44 13.82
CA GLY A 74 -7.47 24.27 14.32
C GLY A 74 -6.57 23.65 13.24
N PRO A 75 -6.02 22.47 13.49
CA PRO A 75 -5.11 21.79 12.59
C PRO A 75 -5.81 21.28 11.32
N VAL A 76 -4.99 20.95 10.31
CA VAL A 76 -5.42 20.29 9.08
C VAL A 76 -5.08 18.80 9.18
N ILE A 77 -6.08 17.95 9.29
CA ILE A 77 -5.93 16.51 9.44
C ILE A 77 -6.40 15.80 8.17
N ALA A 78 -5.54 14.97 7.58
CA ALA A 78 -5.89 14.19 6.41
C ALA A 78 -6.23 12.74 6.75
N LEU A 79 -7.21 12.20 6.05
CA LEU A 79 -7.55 10.78 6.00
C LEU A 79 -7.38 10.29 4.55
N ARG A 80 -6.72 9.15 4.36
CA ARG A 80 -6.44 8.61 3.01
C ARG A 80 -7.12 7.27 2.78
N ALA A 81 -7.63 7.08 1.58
CA ALA A 81 -7.96 5.78 1.00
C ALA A 81 -7.41 5.70 -0.43
N ASP A 82 -6.89 4.54 -0.79
CA ASP A 82 -6.56 4.13 -2.15
C ASP A 82 -7.81 3.75 -2.93
N MET A 83 -7.74 3.82 -4.29
CA MET A 83 -8.93 3.63 -5.13
C MET A 83 -8.83 2.48 -6.13
N ASP A 84 -7.65 2.06 -6.47
CA ASP A 84 -7.41 1.13 -7.58
C ASP A 84 -7.69 -0.33 -7.23
N ALA A 85 -7.94 -1.13 -8.29
CA ALA A 85 -8.17 -2.55 -8.24
C ALA A 85 -7.09 -3.31 -8.98
N LEU A 86 -7.12 -4.64 -8.90
CA LEU A 86 -6.13 -5.55 -9.47
C LEU A 86 -6.62 -6.25 -10.74
N PRO A 87 -5.71 -6.57 -11.70
CA PRO A 87 -6.02 -7.28 -12.92
C PRO A 87 -6.17 -8.81 -12.68
N MET A 88 -7.23 -9.20 -11.98
CA MET A 88 -7.51 -10.61 -11.67
C MET A 88 -9.02 -10.90 -11.70
N THR A 89 -9.39 -12.14 -12.01
CA THR A 89 -10.79 -12.56 -12.06
C THR A 89 -11.25 -12.97 -10.67
N GLU A 90 -12.35 -12.42 -10.21
CA GLU A 90 -12.94 -12.73 -8.92
C GLU A 90 -13.63 -14.10 -8.90
N GLU A 91 -13.44 -14.88 -7.83
CA GLU A 91 -14.01 -16.20 -7.60
C GLU A 91 -14.71 -16.30 -6.23
N THR A 92 -15.08 -15.17 -5.62
CA THR A 92 -15.70 -15.14 -4.28
C THR A 92 -17.10 -15.70 -4.25
N GLY A 93 -17.85 -15.63 -5.36
CA GLY A 93 -19.28 -16.00 -5.44
C GLY A 93 -20.20 -15.05 -4.68
N LEU A 94 -19.74 -13.87 -4.31
CA LEU A 94 -20.55 -12.84 -3.64
C LEU A 94 -21.67 -12.32 -4.56
N PRO A 95 -22.85 -11.96 -4.00
CA PRO A 95 -23.95 -11.42 -4.81
C PRO A 95 -23.63 -10.06 -5.46
N PHE A 96 -22.57 -9.38 -4.97
CA PHE A 96 -22.04 -8.13 -5.50
C PHE A 96 -20.60 -8.30 -6.03
N ALA A 97 -20.25 -9.49 -6.52
CA ALA A 97 -18.97 -9.74 -7.17
C ALA A 97 -18.74 -8.79 -8.35
N SER A 98 -17.47 -8.59 -8.70
CA SER A 98 -17.07 -7.73 -9.82
C SER A 98 -17.87 -8.00 -11.10
N LYS A 99 -18.40 -6.95 -11.71
CA LYS A 99 -19.06 -6.96 -13.01
C LYS A 99 -18.09 -6.68 -14.16
N SER A 100 -16.83 -6.41 -13.85
CA SER A 100 -15.74 -6.11 -14.79
C SER A 100 -14.84 -7.34 -14.95
N PRO A 101 -14.97 -8.16 -16.03
CA PRO A 101 -14.15 -9.35 -16.20
C PRO A 101 -12.66 -9.05 -16.13
N GLY A 102 -11.91 -9.84 -15.34
CA GLY A 102 -10.47 -9.66 -15.18
C GLY A 102 -10.05 -8.50 -14.27
N LYS A 103 -11.00 -7.89 -13.52
CA LYS A 103 -10.70 -6.86 -12.53
C LYS A 103 -11.37 -7.19 -11.20
N MET A 104 -10.69 -6.97 -10.07
CA MET A 104 -11.20 -7.28 -8.74
C MET A 104 -10.55 -6.38 -7.69
N HIS A 105 -11.32 -5.91 -6.70
CA HIS A 105 -10.79 -5.31 -5.47
C HIS A 105 -10.25 -6.40 -4.52
N ALA A 106 -9.14 -7.06 -4.90
CA ALA A 106 -8.54 -8.14 -4.13
C ALA A 106 -7.56 -7.67 -3.05
N CYS A 107 -7.36 -6.34 -2.91
CA CYS A 107 -6.60 -5.73 -1.82
C CYS A 107 -7.50 -5.04 -0.78
N GLY A 108 -8.79 -4.88 -1.07
CA GLY A 108 -9.77 -4.32 -0.12
C GLY A 108 -9.91 -2.79 -0.17
N HIS A 109 -9.41 -2.14 -1.23
CA HIS A 109 -9.51 -0.69 -1.41
C HIS A 109 -10.97 -0.21 -1.49
N ASP A 110 -11.91 -1.04 -1.92
CA ASP A 110 -13.35 -0.81 -1.81
C ASP A 110 -13.82 -0.62 -0.36
N GLY A 111 -13.23 -1.37 0.58
CA GLY A 111 -13.41 -1.21 2.01
C GLY A 111 -12.81 0.11 2.52
N HIS A 112 -11.58 0.44 2.10
CA HIS A 112 -10.89 1.68 2.49
C HIS A 112 -11.67 2.92 2.02
N MET A 113 -12.11 2.95 0.76
CA MET A 113 -12.93 4.02 0.19
C MET A 113 -14.25 4.20 0.93
N SER A 114 -14.95 3.11 1.24
CA SER A 114 -16.23 3.16 1.95
C SER A 114 -16.07 3.63 3.39
N ILE A 115 -14.97 3.26 4.06
CA ILE A 115 -14.62 3.78 5.38
C ILE A 115 -14.33 5.29 5.33
N LEU A 116 -13.58 5.74 4.33
CA LEU A 116 -13.28 7.16 4.13
C LEU A 116 -14.56 7.97 3.91
N LEU A 117 -15.48 7.49 3.04
CA LEU A 117 -16.77 8.12 2.81
C LEU A 117 -17.65 8.13 4.06
N GLY A 118 -17.68 7.03 4.82
CA GLY A 118 -18.38 6.96 6.09
C GLY A 118 -17.83 7.95 7.11
N ALA A 119 -16.51 8.09 7.21
CA ALA A 119 -15.87 9.09 8.06
C ALA A 119 -16.23 10.52 7.62
N ALA A 120 -16.25 10.77 6.31
CA ALA A 120 -16.64 12.08 5.76
C ALA A 120 -18.09 12.43 6.10
N GLU A 121 -19.01 11.48 5.97
CA GLU A 121 -20.42 11.70 6.31
C GLU A 121 -20.60 11.96 7.80
N VAL A 122 -19.98 11.16 8.67
CA VAL A 122 -20.07 11.36 10.13
C VAL A 122 -19.51 12.72 10.54
N LEU A 123 -18.31 13.07 10.05
CA LEU A 123 -17.64 14.34 10.37
C LEU A 123 -18.43 15.54 9.84
N SER A 124 -19.05 15.42 8.66
CA SER A 124 -19.90 16.47 8.08
C SER A 124 -21.12 16.78 8.96
N ARG A 125 -21.73 15.75 9.59
CA ARG A 125 -22.88 15.93 10.49
C ARG A 125 -22.51 16.65 11.79
N ILE A 126 -21.24 16.72 12.14
CA ILE A 126 -20.75 17.36 13.38
C ILE A 126 -19.76 18.51 13.07
N LYS A 127 -19.70 18.98 11.83
CA LYS A 127 -18.68 19.95 11.38
C LYS A 127 -18.60 21.23 12.20
N ASP A 128 -19.73 21.72 12.70
CA ASP A 128 -19.79 22.96 13.48
C ASP A 128 -19.06 22.85 14.84
N ASP A 129 -18.90 21.62 15.34
CA ASP A 129 -18.15 21.31 16.57
C ASP A 129 -16.68 20.99 16.32
N LEU A 130 -16.27 20.76 15.05
CA LEU A 130 -14.90 20.46 14.70
C LEU A 130 -14.01 21.71 14.74
N SER A 131 -12.75 21.52 15.18
CA SER A 131 -11.69 22.53 15.02
C SER A 131 -10.79 22.15 13.83
N GLY A 132 -10.42 23.16 13.01
CA GLY A 132 -9.54 22.93 11.86
C GLY A 132 -10.24 22.46 10.60
N THR A 133 -9.51 21.75 9.76
CA THR A 133 -9.99 21.22 8.46
C THR A 133 -9.68 19.74 8.37
N VAL A 134 -10.62 18.95 7.84
CA VAL A 134 -10.36 17.55 7.49
C VAL A 134 -10.20 17.45 5.98
N VAL A 135 -9.10 16.85 5.54
CA VAL A 135 -8.81 16.57 4.13
C VAL A 135 -9.04 15.07 3.85
N PHE A 136 -9.91 14.76 2.91
CA PHE A 136 -10.13 13.38 2.46
C PHE A 136 -9.33 13.15 1.18
N ILE A 137 -8.35 12.26 1.23
CA ILE A 137 -7.49 11.92 0.10
C ILE A 137 -7.99 10.62 -0.52
N CYS A 138 -8.61 10.71 -1.71
CA CYS A 138 -8.93 9.55 -2.54
C CYS A 138 -7.76 9.38 -3.53
N GLN A 139 -6.87 8.45 -3.24
CA GLN A 139 -5.61 8.29 -3.95
C GLN A 139 -5.70 7.21 -5.01
N PRO A 140 -5.31 7.47 -6.28
CA PRO A 140 -5.20 6.45 -7.31
C PRO A 140 -3.89 5.67 -7.22
N SER A 141 -3.83 4.54 -7.94
CA SER A 141 -2.59 3.87 -8.36
C SER A 141 -1.67 3.41 -7.23
N GLU A 142 -2.21 2.94 -6.10
CA GLU A 142 -1.39 2.35 -5.04
C GLU A 142 -0.67 1.09 -5.53
N GLU A 143 -1.35 0.24 -6.31
CA GLU A 143 -0.85 -1.03 -6.83
C GLU A 143 0.18 -0.87 -7.99
N LYS A 144 0.43 0.35 -8.43
CA LYS A 144 1.36 0.66 -9.53
C LYS A 144 2.80 0.84 -9.04
N SER A 145 3.30 -0.15 -8.27
CA SER A 145 4.72 -0.18 -7.85
C SER A 145 5.65 -0.21 -9.08
N PRO A 146 6.81 0.46 -9.06
CA PRO A 146 7.44 1.15 -7.91
C PRO A 146 7.06 2.63 -7.76
N VAL A 147 6.23 3.19 -8.63
CA VAL A 147 5.96 4.64 -8.66
C VAL A 147 4.86 5.05 -7.68
N GLY A 148 3.73 4.33 -7.67
CA GLY A 148 2.56 4.65 -6.84
C GLY A 148 1.87 5.97 -7.19
N GLY A 149 0.77 6.25 -6.47
CA GLY A 149 0.04 7.52 -6.60
C GLY A 149 0.45 8.58 -5.59
N ALA A 150 0.87 8.17 -4.38
CA ALA A 150 1.21 9.08 -3.28
C ALA A 150 2.31 10.07 -3.67
N LYS A 151 3.39 9.59 -4.30
CA LYS A 151 4.54 10.42 -4.70
C LYS A 151 4.15 11.59 -5.60
N GLY A 152 3.26 11.34 -6.57
CA GLY A 152 2.78 12.39 -7.49
C GLY A 152 1.94 13.44 -6.78
N LEU A 153 1.04 13.02 -5.88
CA LEU A 153 0.21 13.92 -5.09
C LEU A 153 1.05 14.80 -4.16
N ILE A 154 2.02 14.23 -3.46
CA ILE A 154 2.92 14.98 -2.57
C ILE A 154 3.73 15.99 -3.38
N ALA A 155 4.34 15.56 -4.49
CA ALA A 155 5.18 16.41 -5.33
C ALA A 155 4.40 17.56 -6.01
N SER A 156 3.10 17.45 -6.16
CA SER A 156 2.26 18.51 -6.73
C SER A 156 2.07 19.72 -5.83
N GLY A 157 2.34 19.59 -4.52
CA GLY A 157 2.05 20.61 -3.52
C GLY A 157 0.57 20.69 -3.11
N ALA A 158 -0.31 19.86 -3.67
CA ALA A 158 -1.74 19.88 -3.35
C ALA A 158 -2.05 19.50 -1.88
N LEU A 159 -1.08 18.91 -1.20
CA LEU A 159 -1.19 18.49 0.20
C LEU A 159 -0.44 19.41 1.18
N ASP A 160 0.08 20.53 0.70
CA ASP A 160 0.81 21.47 1.55
C ASP A 160 -0.09 22.02 2.66
N GLY A 161 0.46 22.10 3.87
CA GLY A 161 -0.27 22.58 5.03
C GLY A 161 -1.04 21.54 5.82
N ILE A 162 -0.94 20.24 5.46
CA ILE A 162 -1.45 19.14 6.28
C ILE A 162 -0.55 18.99 7.51
N ASP A 163 -1.15 18.99 8.71
CA ASP A 163 -0.45 18.81 9.99
C ASP A 163 -0.27 17.32 10.34
N ALA A 164 -1.24 16.47 9.98
CA ALA A 164 -1.14 15.02 10.19
C ALA A 164 -1.99 14.25 9.18
N VAL A 165 -1.53 13.04 8.81
CA VAL A 165 -2.23 12.14 7.89
C VAL A 165 -2.41 10.75 8.51
N TYR A 166 -3.61 10.18 8.36
CA TYR A 166 -3.92 8.83 8.81
C TYR A 166 -4.45 7.98 7.67
N GLY A 167 -4.00 6.73 7.61
CA GLY A 167 -4.47 5.71 6.70
C GLY A 167 -4.65 4.37 7.39
N LEU A 168 -5.41 3.51 6.78
CA LEU A 168 -5.57 2.13 7.23
C LEU A 168 -5.47 1.16 6.03
N HIS A 169 -5.16 -0.08 6.33
CA HIS A 169 -5.35 -1.18 5.39
C HIS A 169 -6.16 -2.31 6.05
N VAL A 170 -7.12 -2.87 5.36
CA VAL A 170 -7.82 -4.08 5.82
C VAL A 170 -6.84 -5.25 5.85
N TRP A 171 -6.87 -6.06 6.93
CA TRP A 171 -5.86 -7.08 7.14
C TRP A 171 -6.50 -8.45 7.41
N PRO A 172 -6.40 -9.39 6.44
CA PRO A 172 -7.16 -10.64 6.52
C PRO A 172 -6.72 -11.59 7.63
N THR A 173 -5.49 -11.49 8.13
CA THR A 173 -5.00 -12.36 9.21
C THR A 173 -5.41 -11.90 10.60
N LEU A 174 -5.95 -10.67 10.72
CA LEU A 174 -6.49 -10.17 11.97
C LEU A 174 -8.00 -10.46 12.07
N PRO A 175 -8.51 -10.77 13.27
CA PRO A 175 -9.95 -10.93 13.48
C PRO A 175 -10.71 -9.66 13.09
N SER A 176 -11.86 -9.83 12.42
CA SER A 176 -12.70 -8.72 11.97
C SER A 176 -13.00 -7.74 13.09
N GLY A 177 -12.74 -6.47 12.84
CA GLY A 177 -13.01 -5.37 13.77
C GLY A 177 -11.93 -5.12 14.82
N THR A 178 -10.83 -5.86 14.81
CA THR A 178 -9.66 -5.52 15.63
C THR A 178 -8.70 -4.61 14.88
N ILE A 179 -7.91 -3.83 15.60
CA ILE A 179 -6.93 -2.88 15.04
C ILE A 179 -5.51 -3.33 15.39
N GLY A 180 -4.69 -3.49 14.36
CA GLY A 180 -3.26 -3.75 14.52
C GLY A 180 -2.43 -2.50 14.27
N VAL A 181 -1.57 -2.13 15.22
CA VAL A 181 -0.63 -1.02 15.05
C VAL A 181 0.70 -1.36 15.74
N LEU A 182 1.82 -1.06 15.06
CA LEU A 182 3.16 -1.24 15.59
C LEU A 182 3.91 0.09 15.59
N PRO A 183 4.74 0.36 16.62
CA PRO A 183 5.78 1.37 16.54
C PRO A 183 6.92 0.86 15.62
N GLY A 184 7.51 1.74 14.83
CA GLY A 184 8.50 1.35 13.84
C GLY A 184 7.87 0.83 12.54
N PRO A 185 8.52 -0.11 11.84
CA PRO A 185 8.00 -0.60 10.56
C PRO A 185 6.68 -1.36 10.73
N MET A 186 5.74 -1.05 9.84
CA MET A 186 4.49 -1.80 9.64
C MET A 186 4.57 -2.63 8.36
N MET A 187 5.07 -2.03 7.26
CA MET A 187 5.19 -2.67 5.95
C MET A 187 6.55 -2.34 5.33
N ALA A 188 7.04 -3.22 4.45
CA ALA A 188 8.38 -3.13 3.90
C ALA A 188 8.50 -2.09 2.77
N ALA A 189 9.73 -1.63 2.54
CA ALA A 189 10.12 -1.00 1.29
C ALA A 189 10.01 -1.98 0.12
N SER A 190 9.78 -1.47 -1.09
CA SER A 190 9.62 -2.27 -2.29
C SER A 190 10.47 -1.73 -3.42
N ASP A 191 11.49 -2.50 -3.82
CA ASP A 191 12.36 -2.13 -4.94
C ASP A 191 12.16 -3.06 -6.11
N HIS A 192 12.32 -2.53 -7.31
CA HIS A 192 12.36 -3.28 -8.56
C HIS A 192 13.81 -3.39 -9.05
N ILE A 193 14.20 -4.59 -9.43
CA ILE A 193 15.56 -4.90 -9.88
C ILE A 193 15.48 -5.48 -11.28
N ARG A 194 16.20 -4.88 -12.21
CA ARG A 194 16.40 -5.42 -13.56
C ARG A 194 17.87 -5.45 -13.87
N ILE A 195 18.37 -6.60 -14.36
CA ILE A 195 19.76 -6.80 -14.71
C ILE A 195 19.83 -7.28 -16.16
N VAL A 196 20.70 -6.67 -16.93
CA VAL A 196 21.00 -7.09 -18.31
C VAL A 196 22.46 -7.48 -18.36
N MET A 197 22.73 -8.77 -18.62
CA MET A 197 24.08 -9.31 -18.79
C MET A 197 24.35 -9.52 -20.28
N LYS A 198 25.41 -8.91 -20.80
CA LYS A 198 25.84 -9.03 -22.19
C LYS A 198 27.12 -9.84 -22.30
N GLY A 199 27.20 -10.66 -23.31
CA GLY A 199 28.34 -11.50 -23.66
C GLY A 199 28.56 -11.56 -25.16
N LYS A 200 28.90 -12.75 -25.68
CA LYS A 200 29.20 -12.92 -27.09
C LYS A 200 28.72 -14.28 -27.60
N THR A 201 27.97 -14.29 -28.69
CA THR A 201 27.48 -15.54 -29.32
C THR A 201 28.64 -16.37 -29.88
N SER A 202 28.46 -17.68 -29.91
CA SER A 202 29.25 -18.64 -30.63
C SER A 202 28.48 -19.92 -30.92
N HIS A 203 29.03 -20.79 -31.74
CA HIS A 203 28.49 -22.14 -31.89
C HIS A 203 28.65 -22.91 -30.57
N ALA A 204 27.60 -23.60 -30.10
CA ALA A 204 27.60 -24.28 -28.80
C ALA A 204 28.74 -25.35 -28.68
N ALA A 205 29.20 -25.94 -29.78
CA ALA A 205 30.37 -26.83 -29.81
C ALA A 205 31.72 -26.10 -29.74
N MET A 206 31.74 -24.75 -29.80
CA MET A 206 32.93 -23.91 -29.73
C MET A 206 32.74 -22.78 -28.71
N PRO A 207 32.39 -23.08 -27.43
CA PRO A 207 32.06 -22.06 -26.43
C PRO A 207 33.26 -21.14 -26.13
N HIS A 208 34.50 -21.60 -26.30
CA HIS A 208 35.72 -20.81 -26.12
C HIS A 208 35.85 -19.62 -27.08
N LYS A 209 34.98 -19.49 -28.09
CA LYS A 209 34.93 -18.35 -29.03
C LYS A 209 33.86 -17.33 -28.67
N GLY A 210 33.05 -17.64 -27.69
CA GLY A 210 31.98 -16.80 -27.17
C GLY A 210 32.19 -16.39 -25.72
N VAL A 211 31.18 -15.73 -25.14
CA VAL A 211 31.04 -15.42 -23.74
C VAL A 211 29.63 -15.84 -23.33
N ASP A 212 29.51 -16.87 -22.50
CA ASP A 212 28.24 -17.51 -22.16
C ASP A 212 27.55 -16.79 -21.03
N THR A 213 26.51 -15.99 -21.36
CA THR A 213 25.75 -15.21 -20.38
C THR A 213 24.82 -16.08 -19.53
N ILE A 214 24.38 -17.26 -20.02
CA ILE A 214 23.53 -18.17 -19.23
C ILE A 214 24.33 -18.74 -18.06
N VAL A 215 25.57 -19.17 -18.29
CA VAL A 215 26.45 -19.68 -17.24
C VAL A 215 26.79 -18.58 -16.24
N ALA A 216 27.11 -17.37 -16.69
CA ALA A 216 27.36 -16.22 -15.82
C ALA A 216 26.13 -15.86 -14.97
N ALA A 217 24.94 -15.81 -15.58
CA ALA A 217 23.67 -15.53 -14.88
C ALA A 217 23.34 -16.59 -13.82
N ALA A 218 23.54 -17.87 -14.10
CA ALA A 218 23.31 -18.94 -13.12
C ALA A 218 24.21 -18.78 -11.88
N GLN A 219 25.49 -18.44 -12.08
CA GLN A 219 26.42 -18.18 -10.98
C GLN A 219 26.06 -16.89 -10.22
N PHE A 220 25.67 -15.83 -10.93
CA PHE A 220 25.19 -14.60 -10.32
C PHE A 220 24.00 -14.88 -9.40
N LEU A 221 22.97 -15.59 -9.87
CA LEU A 221 21.79 -15.90 -9.06
C LEU A 221 22.14 -16.65 -7.77
N THR A 222 23.09 -17.60 -7.85
CA THR A 222 23.59 -18.36 -6.70
C THR A 222 24.37 -17.44 -5.74
N ALA A 223 25.27 -16.62 -6.25
CA ALA A 223 26.08 -15.71 -5.45
C ALA A 223 25.22 -14.62 -4.79
N ALA A 224 24.24 -14.07 -5.50
CA ALA A 224 23.34 -13.03 -4.98
C ALA A 224 22.56 -13.46 -3.75
N GLN A 225 22.23 -14.77 -3.60
CA GLN A 225 21.60 -15.28 -2.36
C GLN A 225 22.47 -15.06 -1.13
N THR A 226 23.78 -14.96 -1.28
CA THR A 226 24.70 -14.72 -0.17
C THR A 226 24.66 -13.26 0.32
N ILE A 227 24.10 -12.35 -0.44
CA ILE A 227 23.95 -10.94 -0.02
C ILE A 227 23.12 -10.89 1.26
N VAL A 228 21.91 -11.43 1.24
CA VAL A 228 21.03 -11.44 2.42
C VAL A 228 21.68 -12.24 3.55
N SER A 229 22.21 -13.43 3.27
CA SER A 229 22.70 -14.33 4.33
C SER A 229 24.09 -13.96 4.90
N ARG A 230 24.91 -13.13 4.22
CA ARG A 230 26.31 -12.86 4.61
C ARG A 230 26.72 -11.40 4.58
N ARG A 231 25.89 -10.49 4.02
CA ARG A 231 26.25 -9.07 3.84
C ARG A 231 25.27 -8.11 4.52
N VAL A 232 23.98 -8.46 4.57
CA VAL A 232 22.99 -7.70 5.32
C VAL A 232 23.14 -8.02 6.81
N ASN A 233 23.02 -7.02 7.66
CA ASN A 233 22.97 -7.19 9.11
C ASN A 233 21.82 -8.15 9.47
N PRO A 234 22.05 -9.26 10.18
CA PRO A 234 21.00 -10.24 10.51
C PRO A 234 19.86 -9.68 11.39
N LEU A 235 20.06 -8.51 12.01
CA LEU A 235 19.02 -7.78 12.75
C LEU A 235 18.11 -6.95 11.83
N TYR A 236 18.45 -6.83 10.54
CA TYR A 236 17.69 -6.08 9.56
C TYR A 236 17.14 -7.02 8.48
N PRO A 237 15.91 -7.51 8.66
CA PRO A 237 15.31 -8.44 7.71
C PRO A 237 15.30 -7.89 6.29
N ALA A 238 15.67 -8.74 5.33
CA ALA A 238 15.65 -8.43 3.92
C ALA A 238 15.21 -9.64 3.11
N VAL A 239 14.43 -9.39 2.04
CA VAL A 239 14.08 -10.37 1.02
C VAL A 239 14.66 -9.92 -0.30
N LEU A 240 15.38 -10.81 -0.99
CA LEU A 240 15.87 -10.60 -2.35
C LEU A 240 15.41 -11.77 -3.21
N THR A 241 14.53 -11.50 -4.17
CA THR A 241 13.93 -12.53 -5.04
C THR A 241 14.09 -12.14 -6.51
N PHE A 242 14.57 -13.08 -7.30
CA PHE A 242 14.56 -12.99 -8.76
C PHE A 242 13.46 -13.88 -9.30
N GLY A 243 12.38 -13.26 -9.78
CA GLY A 243 11.17 -13.98 -10.23
C GLY A 243 11.17 -14.31 -11.72
N LYS A 244 12.05 -13.67 -12.52
CA LYS A 244 12.09 -13.86 -13.96
C LYS A 244 13.52 -13.86 -14.46
N ILE A 245 13.83 -14.80 -15.37
CA ILE A 245 15.07 -14.86 -16.14
C ILE A 245 14.75 -15.21 -17.59
N THR A 246 15.33 -14.49 -18.53
CA THR A 246 15.14 -14.72 -19.96
C THR A 246 16.49 -14.62 -20.68
N GLY A 247 16.83 -15.59 -21.54
CA GLY A 247 18.08 -15.54 -22.27
C GLY A 247 18.20 -16.64 -23.34
N GLY A 248 19.04 -16.37 -24.35
CA GLY A 248 19.28 -17.27 -25.45
C GLY A 248 18.16 -17.31 -26.48
N THR A 249 18.48 -17.78 -27.69
CA THR A 249 17.56 -17.85 -28.84
C THR A 249 17.39 -19.28 -29.37
N ARG A 250 18.41 -20.14 -29.20
CA ARG A 250 18.40 -21.49 -29.70
C ARG A 250 19.34 -22.40 -28.90
N TYR A 251 19.01 -23.66 -28.72
CA TYR A 251 19.74 -24.64 -27.91
C TYR A 251 21.21 -24.87 -28.33
N ASN A 252 21.57 -24.60 -29.58
CA ASN A 252 22.93 -24.82 -30.12
C ASN A 252 23.72 -23.52 -30.42
N VAL A 253 23.30 -22.42 -29.80
CA VAL A 253 23.97 -21.12 -29.88
C VAL A 253 24.23 -20.63 -28.44
N VAL A 254 25.47 -20.24 -28.15
CA VAL A 254 25.84 -19.60 -26.89
C VAL A 254 25.09 -18.27 -26.78
N ALA A 255 24.37 -18.07 -25.71
CA ALA A 255 23.60 -16.85 -25.47
C ALA A 255 24.53 -15.65 -25.23
N ASP A 256 24.26 -14.55 -25.90
CA ASP A 256 24.96 -13.29 -25.70
C ASP A 256 24.24 -12.30 -24.82
N THR A 257 23.01 -12.60 -24.44
CA THR A 257 22.21 -11.72 -23.57
C THR A 257 21.34 -12.55 -22.64
N VAL A 258 21.34 -12.18 -21.36
CA VAL A 258 20.40 -12.63 -20.34
C VAL A 258 19.84 -11.42 -19.64
N GLU A 259 18.55 -11.42 -19.44
CA GLU A 259 17.81 -10.46 -18.63
C GLU A 259 17.23 -11.14 -17.38
N ILE A 260 17.39 -10.52 -16.22
CA ILE A 260 16.92 -11.00 -14.92
C ILE A 260 16.08 -9.89 -14.30
N GLU A 261 14.89 -10.23 -13.80
CA GLU A 261 14.05 -9.30 -13.05
C GLU A 261 13.75 -9.84 -11.65
N GLY A 262 13.74 -8.93 -10.67
CA GLY A 262 13.56 -9.28 -9.28
C GLY A 262 13.06 -8.12 -8.43
N THR A 263 12.97 -8.37 -7.14
CA THR A 263 12.52 -7.41 -6.16
C THR A 263 13.31 -7.53 -4.86
N CYS A 264 13.46 -6.39 -4.17
CA CYS A 264 13.97 -6.34 -2.80
C CYS A 264 12.89 -5.81 -1.86
N ARG A 265 12.83 -6.38 -0.63
CA ARG A 265 11.98 -5.91 0.46
C ARG A 265 12.84 -5.72 1.70
N THR A 266 12.75 -4.57 2.34
CA THR A 266 13.51 -4.24 3.55
C THR A 266 12.70 -3.34 4.46
N TYR A 267 13.03 -3.32 5.76
CA TYR A 267 12.48 -2.35 6.69
C TYR A 267 13.45 -1.21 6.99
N HIS A 268 14.73 -1.38 6.70
CA HIS A 268 15.81 -0.46 7.05
C HIS A 268 16.56 -0.02 5.80
N GLU A 269 16.84 1.28 5.71
CA GLU A 269 17.59 1.85 4.59
C GLU A 269 19.00 1.26 4.49
N GLU A 270 19.65 0.97 5.62
CA GLU A 270 20.97 0.35 5.65
C GLU A 270 20.98 -1.05 5.01
N ALA A 271 19.88 -1.80 5.16
CA ALA A 271 19.73 -3.10 4.51
C ALA A 271 19.50 -2.93 2.99
N GLN A 272 18.71 -1.93 2.60
CA GLN A 272 18.45 -1.58 1.19
C GLN A 272 19.74 -1.15 0.51
N ASP A 273 20.52 -0.24 1.12
CA ASP A 273 21.82 0.23 0.63
C ASP A 273 22.82 -0.92 0.47
N ALA A 274 22.85 -1.83 1.46
CA ALA A 274 23.70 -3.00 1.41
C ALA A 274 23.32 -3.92 0.24
N VAL A 275 22.04 -4.22 0.03
CA VAL A 275 21.58 -5.07 -1.08
C VAL A 275 21.96 -4.45 -2.41
N GLU A 276 21.68 -3.16 -2.64
CA GLU A 276 22.00 -2.48 -3.90
C GLU A 276 23.51 -2.47 -4.17
N THR A 277 24.31 -2.10 -3.16
CA THR A 277 25.79 -2.06 -3.27
C THR A 277 26.36 -3.44 -3.60
N TYR A 278 25.94 -4.48 -2.87
CA TYR A 278 26.49 -5.81 -3.08
C TYR A 278 25.97 -6.50 -4.34
N LEU A 279 24.81 -6.12 -4.87
CA LEU A 279 24.38 -6.52 -6.22
C LEU A 279 25.34 -5.97 -7.28
N GLN A 280 25.70 -4.68 -7.19
CA GLN A 280 26.66 -4.07 -8.11
C GLN A 280 28.02 -4.73 -8.04
N ASP A 281 28.54 -4.98 -6.84
CA ASP A 281 29.85 -5.62 -6.65
C ASP A 281 29.86 -7.08 -7.09
N THR A 282 28.75 -7.80 -6.87
CA THR A 282 28.60 -9.18 -7.37
C THR A 282 28.62 -9.20 -8.89
N LEU A 283 27.91 -8.29 -9.56
CA LEU A 283 27.91 -8.19 -11.02
C LEU A 283 29.31 -7.87 -11.56
N LYS A 284 30.04 -6.89 -10.98
CA LYS A 284 31.44 -6.62 -11.35
C LYS A 284 32.33 -7.86 -11.22
N GLY A 285 32.13 -8.65 -10.14
CA GLY A 285 32.84 -9.91 -9.95
C GLY A 285 32.51 -10.95 -11.02
N MET A 286 31.25 -11.08 -11.44
CA MET A 286 30.82 -11.96 -12.52
C MET A 286 31.39 -11.51 -13.87
N ASP A 287 31.39 -10.21 -14.16
CA ASP A 287 31.91 -9.66 -15.38
C ASP A 287 33.43 -9.94 -15.51
N ALA A 288 34.16 -9.77 -14.42
CA ALA A 288 35.59 -10.09 -14.39
C ALA A 288 35.87 -11.59 -14.55
N MET A 289 35.03 -12.47 -14.01
CA MET A 289 35.20 -13.93 -14.06
C MET A 289 34.80 -14.52 -15.42
N TYR A 290 33.71 -14.02 -16.02
CA TYR A 290 33.12 -14.60 -17.22
C TYR A 290 33.34 -13.78 -18.48
N GLY A 291 33.84 -12.55 -18.37
CA GLY A 291 34.05 -11.63 -19.50
C GLY A 291 32.74 -11.03 -20.02
N THR A 292 31.71 -10.97 -19.19
CA THR A 292 30.42 -10.34 -19.48
C THR A 292 30.49 -8.83 -19.25
N GLU A 293 29.46 -8.10 -19.72
CA GLU A 293 29.20 -6.70 -19.41
C GLU A 293 27.77 -6.61 -18.83
N SER A 294 27.68 -6.32 -17.53
CA SER A 294 26.39 -6.28 -16.82
C SER A 294 25.95 -4.86 -16.51
N THR A 295 24.66 -4.59 -16.68
CA THR A 295 24.01 -3.34 -16.27
C THR A 295 22.97 -3.66 -15.23
N LEU A 296 23.06 -3.03 -14.05
CA LEU A 296 22.05 -3.05 -13.00
C LEU A 296 21.14 -1.82 -13.14
N TYR A 297 19.86 -2.06 -13.23
CA TYR A 297 18.81 -1.06 -13.02
C TYR A 297 18.15 -1.38 -11.68
N TYR A 298 18.49 -0.59 -10.66
CA TYR A 298 17.90 -0.70 -9.33
C TYR A 298 16.97 0.50 -9.12
N GLU A 299 15.70 0.24 -9.08
CA GLU A 299 14.68 1.27 -8.89
C GLU A 299 14.10 1.15 -7.49
N ARG A 300 14.46 2.11 -6.63
CA ARG A 300 13.87 2.22 -5.29
C ARG A 300 12.44 2.72 -5.43
N GLY A 301 11.51 1.90 -4.98
CA GLY A 301 10.07 2.20 -5.01
C GLY A 301 9.58 2.76 -3.69
N TYR A 302 8.56 2.13 -3.11
CA TYR A 302 8.00 2.58 -1.85
C TYR A 302 9.00 2.41 -0.70
N ALA A 303 9.08 3.42 0.16
CA ALA A 303 9.80 3.27 1.42
C ALA A 303 9.04 2.34 2.38
N ALA A 304 9.65 1.94 3.48
CA ALA A 304 8.94 1.22 4.53
C ALA A 304 7.88 2.13 5.19
N VAL A 305 6.66 1.63 5.38
CA VAL A 305 5.66 2.30 6.21
C VAL A 305 6.12 2.20 7.65
N ARG A 306 6.35 3.33 8.31
CA ARG A 306 6.89 3.41 9.67
C ARG A 306 6.07 4.35 10.53
N ASN A 307 5.49 3.84 11.60
CA ASN A 307 4.90 4.69 12.63
C ASN A 307 5.99 5.16 13.60
N THR A 308 5.97 6.43 13.95
CA THR A 308 6.72 6.86 15.12
C THR A 308 6.11 6.23 16.38
N PRO A 309 6.88 5.97 17.45
CA PRO A 309 6.33 5.46 18.71
C PRO A 309 5.18 6.35 19.23
N VAL A 310 5.31 7.67 19.10
CA VAL A 310 4.28 8.63 19.53
C VAL A 310 2.97 8.42 18.77
N GLN A 311 3.03 8.22 17.46
CA GLN A 311 1.82 8.02 16.64
C GLN A 311 1.22 6.62 16.84
N ALA A 312 2.04 5.60 17.01
CA ALA A 312 1.55 4.26 17.34
C ALA A 312 0.81 4.25 18.69
N ASP A 313 1.39 4.88 19.72
CA ASP A 313 0.77 5.01 21.04
C ASP A 313 -0.51 5.86 20.98
N PHE A 314 -0.52 6.93 20.18
CA PHE A 314 -1.71 7.76 19.98
C PHE A 314 -2.85 6.95 19.34
N ILE A 315 -2.58 6.22 18.23
CA ILE A 315 -3.58 5.36 17.59
C ILE A 315 -4.08 4.29 18.57
N ALA A 316 -3.16 3.58 19.26
CA ALA A 316 -3.53 2.57 20.26
C ALA A 316 -4.39 3.15 21.40
N GLY A 317 -4.08 4.38 21.84
CA GLY A 317 -4.86 5.11 22.83
C GLY A 317 -6.28 5.40 22.36
N VAL A 318 -6.45 5.83 21.10
CA VAL A 318 -7.78 6.06 20.50
C VAL A 318 -8.55 4.74 20.39
N VAL A 319 -7.89 3.66 19.93
CA VAL A 319 -8.51 2.33 19.82
C VAL A 319 -9.02 1.85 21.18
N ARG A 320 -8.20 1.91 22.24
CA ARG A 320 -8.61 1.54 23.60
C ARG A 320 -9.80 2.37 24.08
N GLN A 321 -9.84 3.64 23.75
CA GLN A 321 -10.95 4.51 24.10
C GLN A 321 -12.26 4.14 23.39
N CYS A 322 -12.20 3.67 22.14
CA CYS A 322 -13.38 3.33 21.33
C CYS A 322 -13.86 1.90 21.56
N LEU A 323 -12.92 0.95 21.59
CA LEU A 323 -13.18 -0.49 21.51
C LEU A 323 -12.76 -1.26 22.77
N GLY A 324 -12.07 -0.64 23.73
CA GLY A 324 -11.44 -1.36 24.84
C GLY A 324 -10.09 -1.99 24.45
N ASP A 325 -9.46 -2.68 25.39
CA ASP A 325 -8.17 -3.37 25.13
C ASP A 325 -8.35 -4.51 24.13
N GLU A 326 -9.52 -5.16 24.11
CA GLU A 326 -9.87 -6.21 23.16
C GLU A 326 -9.95 -5.75 21.70
N GLY A 327 -10.08 -4.44 21.47
CA GLY A 327 -10.03 -3.84 20.14
C GLY A 327 -8.65 -3.79 19.54
N LEU A 328 -7.59 -3.93 20.35
CA LEU A 328 -6.22 -4.00 19.86
C LEU A 328 -5.81 -5.45 19.57
N ALA A 329 -5.41 -5.72 18.34
CA ALA A 329 -4.81 -6.99 17.98
C ALA A 329 -3.37 -7.07 18.51
N ASP A 330 -2.98 -8.26 18.99
CA ASP A 330 -1.60 -8.53 19.40
C ASP A 330 -0.72 -8.80 18.16
N VAL A 331 -0.29 -7.71 17.51
CA VAL A 331 0.61 -7.77 16.34
C VAL A 331 2.04 -7.76 16.84
N GLN A 332 2.81 -8.79 16.47
CA GLN A 332 4.20 -8.95 16.91
C GLN A 332 5.21 -8.58 15.81
N GLU A 333 4.82 -8.74 14.55
CA GLU A 333 5.73 -8.61 13.41
C GLU A 333 5.13 -7.73 12.30
N PRO A 334 5.96 -6.90 11.64
CA PRO A 334 5.56 -6.17 10.45
C PRO A 334 5.40 -7.10 9.24
N ALA A 335 4.74 -6.63 8.19
CA ALA A 335 4.56 -7.38 6.95
C ALA A 335 5.61 -7.04 5.89
N MET A 336 6.02 -8.05 5.09
CA MET A 336 6.92 -7.84 3.95
C MET A 336 6.21 -7.34 2.67
N THR A 337 4.90 -7.09 2.72
CA THR A 337 4.17 -6.34 1.71
C THR A 337 4.55 -4.86 1.76
N ALA A 338 4.32 -4.14 0.68
CA ALA A 338 4.64 -2.71 0.59
C ALA A 338 3.36 -1.88 0.43
N GLU A 339 3.45 -0.58 0.73
CA GLU A 339 2.34 0.36 0.70
C GLU A 339 2.89 1.78 0.47
N ASP A 340 2.36 2.52 -0.49
CA ASP A 340 2.85 3.83 -0.87
C ASP A 340 2.43 4.95 0.11
N PHE A 341 1.59 4.63 1.11
CA PHE A 341 1.32 5.51 2.25
C PHE A 341 2.60 5.93 2.98
N SER A 342 3.66 5.13 2.86
CA SER A 342 5.00 5.47 3.34
C SER A 342 5.47 6.85 2.89
N GLY A 343 5.10 7.26 1.66
CA GLY A 343 5.42 8.58 1.14
C GLY A 343 4.81 9.71 1.99
N TYR A 344 3.58 9.56 2.45
CA TYR A 344 2.97 10.55 3.35
C TYR A 344 3.69 10.64 4.68
N LEU A 345 4.06 9.50 5.29
CA LEU A 345 4.76 9.48 6.58
C LEU A 345 6.21 10.00 6.52
N GLN A 346 6.78 10.12 5.31
CA GLN A 346 8.07 10.79 5.11
C GLN A 346 7.94 12.32 5.09
N HIS A 347 6.74 12.87 4.82
CA HIS A 347 6.51 14.30 4.63
C HIS A 347 5.62 14.93 5.70
N PHE A 348 4.74 14.16 6.31
CA PHE A 348 3.75 14.63 7.29
C PHE A 348 3.84 13.78 8.56
N ASP A 349 3.45 14.36 9.70
CA ASP A 349 3.15 13.57 10.90
C ASP A 349 1.94 12.68 10.64
N GLY A 350 1.77 11.62 11.40
CA GLY A 350 0.62 10.73 11.23
C GLY A 350 0.92 9.28 11.50
N GLY A 351 0.03 8.41 11.03
CA GLY A 351 0.20 6.98 11.27
C GLY A 351 -0.68 6.10 10.40
N PHE A 352 -0.28 4.84 10.34
CA PHE A 352 -0.93 3.79 9.59
C PHE A 352 -1.25 2.61 10.48
N PHE A 353 -2.39 1.97 10.27
CA PHE A 353 -2.81 0.82 11.06
C PHE A 353 -3.56 -0.20 10.23
N TRP A 354 -3.61 -1.43 10.71
CA TRP A 354 -4.38 -2.50 10.09
C TRP A 354 -5.74 -2.66 10.75
N LEU A 355 -6.76 -2.89 9.93
CA LEU A 355 -8.11 -3.23 10.34
C LEU A 355 -8.38 -4.70 10.02
N GLY A 356 -8.61 -5.52 11.03
CA GLY A 356 -8.96 -6.92 10.85
C GLY A 356 -10.21 -7.10 9.99
N ALA A 357 -10.13 -7.98 8.99
CA ALA A 357 -11.15 -8.09 7.93
C ALA A 357 -11.73 -9.49 7.75
N THR A 358 -11.28 -10.50 8.50
CA THR A 358 -11.80 -11.86 8.42
C THR A 358 -12.56 -12.24 9.69
N PRO A 359 -13.79 -12.75 9.60
CA PRO A 359 -14.53 -13.23 10.77
C PRO A 359 -13.75 -14.36 11.48
N GLN A 360 -13.75 -14.34 12.80
CA GLN A 360 -13.08 -15.37 13.58
C GLN A 360 -13.58 -16.78 13.23
N GLY A 361 -12.63 -17.70 13.00
CA GLY A 361 -12.93 -19.10 12.68
C GLY A 361 -13.31 -19.38 11.23
N GLN A 362 -13.28 -18.39 10.35
CA GLN A 362 -13.44 -18.58 8.90
C GLN A 362 -12.08 -18.78 8.21
N THR A 363 -12.14 -19.28 6.98
CA THR A 363 -10.94 -19.41 6.14
C THR A 363 -10.39 -18.04 5.81
N VAL A 364 -9.09 -17.85 6.07
CA VAL A 364 -8.36 -16.64 5.73
C VAL A 364 -7.86 -16.76 4.29
N TYR A 365 -8.36 -15.92 3.40
CA TYR A 365 -7.78 -15.72 2.08
C TYR A 365 -6.86 -14.51 2.14
N PRO A 366 -5.59 -14.62 1.69
CA PRO A 366 -4.66 -13.50 1.72
C PRO A 366 -5.09 -12.40 0.74
N LEU A 367 -4.53 -11.21 0.89
CA LEU A 367 -4.60 -10.15 -0.11
C LEU A 367 -4.13 -10.68 -1.47
N HIS A 368 -4.64 -10.13 -2.57
CA HIS A 368 -4.36 -10.55 -3.95
C HIS A 368 -4.78 -12.02 -4.25
N ASN A 369 -5.76 -12.53 -3.53
CA ASN A 369 -6.36 -13.84 -3.79
C ASN A 369 -7.75 -13.68 -4.42
N THR A 370 -8.10 -14.54 -5.40
CA THR A 370 -9.37 -14.48 -6.13
C THR A 370 -10.61 -14.72 -5.25
N HIS A 371 -10.42 -15.27 -4.04
CA HIS A 371 -11.46 -15.50 -3.03
C HIS A 371 -11.41 -14.51 -1.86
N PHE A 372 -10.53 -13.51 -1.91
CA PHE A 372 -10.44 -12.51 -0.84
C PHE A 372 -11.73 -11.71 -0.74
N ALA A 373 -12.21 -11.52 0.48
CA ALA A 373 -13.39 -10.70 0.77
C ALA A 373 -13.24 -10.03 2.15
N VAL A 374 -13.68 -8.78 2.22
CA VAL A 374 -13.73 -8.02 3.47
C VAL A 374 -15.02 -8.32 4.22
N ASP A 375 -14.93 -8.64 5.51
CA ASP A 375 -16.10 -8.70 6.39
C ASP A 375 -16.68 -7.30 6.60
N GLU A 376 -17.88 -7.06 6.09
CA GLU A 376 -18.55 -5.75 6.16
C GLU A 376 -18.78 -5.25 7.60
N LYS A 377 -18.71 -6.14 8.59
CA LYS A 377 -18.82 -5.76 10.00
C LYS A 377 -17.65 -4.94 10.51
N CYS A 378 -16.48 -5.01 9.86
CA CYS A 378 -15.34 -4.18 10.23
C CYS A 378 -15.47 -2.73 9.73
N LEU A 379 -16.29 -2.44 8.70
CA LEU A 379 -16.39 -1.11 8.10
C LEU A 379 -16.80 -0.02 9.10
N PRO A 380 -17.89 -0.15 9.88
CA PRO A 380 -18.27 0.87 10.88
C PRO A 380 -17.19 1.04 11.97
N ILE A 381 -16.40 0.02 12.26
CA ILE A 381 -15.29 0.10 13.21
C ILE A 381 -14.16 0.94 12.60
N GLY A 382 -13.80 0.70 11.34
CA GLY A 382 -12.85 1.55 10.62
C GLY A 382 -13.28 3.02 10.62
N VAL A 383 -14.55 3.29 10.36
CA VAL A 383 -15.13 4.65 10.43
C VAL A 383 -15.00 5.24 11.85
N GLU A 384 -15.33 4.46 12.90
CA GLU A 384 -15.23 4.93 14.28
C GLU A 384 -13.78 5.34 14.62
N ILE A 385 -12.80 4.54 14.23
CA ILE A 385 -11.39 4.85 14.50
C ILE A 385 -10.93 6.07 13.71
N MET A 386 -11.21 6.15 12.39
CA MET A 386 -10.83 7.30 11.57
C MET A 386 -11.44 8.61 12.10
N VAL A 387 -12.73 8.62 12.41
CA VAL A 387 -13.42 9.78 13.02
C VAL A 387 -12.78 10.15 14.36
N SER A 388 -12.51 9.16 15.21
CA SER A 388 -11.97 9.40 16.56
C SER A 388 -10.53 9.92 16.53
N LEU A 389 -9.71 9.52 15.54
CA LEU A 389 -8.38 10.08 15.33
C LEU A 389 -8.46 11.58 15.00
N VAL A 390 -9.36 11.97 14.09
CA VAL A 390 -9.60 13.38 13.78
C VAL A 390 -10.02 14.14 15.04
N LEU A 391 -11.04 13.65 15.75
CA LEU A 391 -11.56 14.33 16.95
C LEU A 391 -10.51 14.49 18.06
N ALA A 392 -9.65 13.47 18.25
CA ALA A 392 -8.60 13.52 19.25
C ALA A 392 -7.45 14.49 18.87
N LYS A 393 -7.22 14.72 17.58
CA LYS A 393 -6.23 15.72 17.11
C LYS A 393 -6.77 17.14 17.06
N THR A 394 -8.09 17.30 17.00
CA THR A 394 -8.75 18.61 16.88
C THR A 394 -9.40 19.09 18.21
N ALA A 395 -9.20 18.34 19.32
CA ALA A 395 -9.76 18.61 20.65
C ALA A 395 -9.11 19.80 21.37
#